data_1e044e729e40dde9fb68862587e73c3b
#
_entry.id   1e044e729e40dde9fb68862587e73c3b
#
_cell.length_a   1.000
_cell.length_b   1.000
_cell.length_c   1.000
_cell.angle_alpha   90.00
_cell.angle_beta   90.00
_cell.angle_gamma   90.00
#
_symmetry.space_group_name_H-M   'P 1'
#
loop_
_entity.id
_entity.type
_entity.pdbx_description
1 polymer ?
#
loop_
_entity_poly.entity_id
_entity_poly.type
_entity_poly.pdbx_seq_one_letter_code
_entity_poly.pdbx_strand_id
1 'polypeptide(L)'
;STMTHDELDVLEDLLVPVKYGKGERILSEGEVCTGISYIEKGLVRQFYIKNGKEVTEHLGVDHSIFMCIESLFKEEPSYLQVEALEPTLVYILPKAKLEAAAMRNVNIQMLYRKILEESLIQSQVHADLMRFETAPNKYKRLCEMNPQVVLRAPLTYIANYLQMTPETLSRIRSNVLM
;
A
#
# COMPACT_ATOMS: atom_id res chain seq x y z
N SER A 1 -24.58 -2.62 -1.40
CA SER A 1 -25.20 -3.45 -2.44
C SER A 1 -24.24 -4.55 -2.82
N THR A 2 -24.75 -5.76 -2.96
CA THR A 2 -23.98 -6.92 -3.41
C THR A 2 -23.86 -6.83 -4.93
N MET A 3 -22.66 -6.94 -5.47
CA MET A 3 -22.43 -6.97 -6.93
C MET A 3 -23.03 -8.24 -7.52
N THR A 4 -23.55 -8.16 -8.74
CA THR A 4 -24.02 -9.31 -9.51
C THR A 4 -22.84 -10.12 -10.06
N HIS A 5 -23.09 -11.36 -10.51
CA HIS A 5 -22.06 -12.17 -11.17
C HIS A 5 -21.47 -11.48 -12.40
N ASP A 6 -22.30 -10.91 -13.26
CA ASP A 6 -21.87 -10.21 -14.47
C ASP A 6 -20.98 -9.01 -14.14
N GLU A 7 -21.24 -8.31 -13.04
CA GLU A 7 -20.40 -7.18 -12.57
C GLU A 7 -19.05 -7.65 -12.02
N LEU A 8 -19.02 -8.79 -11.35
CA LEU A 8 -17.78 -9.41 -10.88
C LEU A 8 -16.94 -9.90 -12.05
N ASP A 9 -17.57 -10.53 -13.06
CA ASP A 9 -16.90 -10.97 -14.29
C ASP A 9 -16.26 -9.79 -15.03
N VAL A 10 -16.97 -8.66 -15.13
CA VAL A 10 -16.41 -7.42 -15.70
C VAL A 10 -15.18 -6.95 -14.93
N LEU A 11 -15.20 -6.97 -13.59
CA LEU A 11 -14.05 -6.58 -12.79
C LEU A 11 -12.88 -7.56 -12.93
N GLU A 12 -13.15 -8.86 -12.97
CA GLU A 12 -12.15 -9.89 -13.16
C GLU A 12 -11.42 -9.72 -14.49
N ASP A 13 -12.14 -9.43 -15.57
CA ASP A 13 -11.59 -9.16 -16.91
C ASP A 13 -10.70 -7.89 -16.95
N LEU A 14 -10.89 -6.96 -16.01
CA LEU A 14 -10.06 -5.76 -15.93
C LEU A 14 -8.74 -6.00 -15.20
N LEU A 15 -8.68 -7.02 -14.32
CA LEU A 15 -7.53 -7.29 -13.48
C LEU A 15 -6.38 -7.93 -14.27
N VAL A 16 -5.19 -7.38 -14.11
CA VAL A 16 -3.97 -7.88 -14.73
C VAL A 16 -3.08 -8.51 -13.65
N PRO A 17 -2.95 -9.85 -13.61
CA PRO A 17 -2.07 -10.51 -12.65
C PRO A 17 -0.60 -10.34 -13.05
N VAL A 18 0.24 -9.93 -12.10
CA VAL A 18 1.68 -9.80 -12.27
C VAL A 18 2.39 -10.42 -11.08
N LYS A 19 3.42 -11.22 -11.34
CA LYS A 19 4.28 -11.83 -10.32
C LYS A 19 5.59 -11.09 -10.23
N TYR A 20 6.02 -10.84 -9.01
CA TYR A 20 7.30 -10.20 -8.71
C TYR A 20 8.13 -11.09 -7.79
N GLY A 21 9.41 -11.22 -8.07
CA GLY A 21 10.38 -11.83 -7.16
C GLY A 21 10.75 -10.87 -6.02
N LYS A 22 11.37 -11.42 -4.99
CA LYS A 22 11.90 -10.60 -3.88
C LYS A 22 12.91 -9.57 -4.39
N GLY A 23 12.72 -8.32 -4.03
CA GLY A 23 13.57 -7.19 -4.44
C GLY A 23 13.24 -6.60 -5.80
N GLU A 24 12.28 -7.16 -6.54
CA GLU A 24 11.86 -6.60 -7.83
C GLU A 24 11.06 -5.30 -7.65
N ARG A 25 11.28 -4.38 -8.58
CA ARG A 25 10.52 -3.11 -8.66
C ARG A 25 9.17 -3.35 -9.33
N ILE A 26 8.12 -2.95 -8.61
CA ILE A 26 6.75 -2.90 -9.14
C ILE A 26 6.53 -1.56 -9.85
N LEU A 27 7.12 -0.49 -9.29
CA LEU A 27 7.17 0.85 -9.89
C LEU A 27 8.51 1.49 -9.53
N SER A 28 9.21 2.02 -10.54
CA SER A 28 10.46 2.76 -10.34
C SER A 28 10.20 4.27 -10.27
N GLU A 29 11.11 5.01 -9.63
CA GLU A 29 11.08 6.47 -9.68
C GLU A 29 11.11 6.97 -11.13
N GLY A 30 10.26 7.93 -11.45
CA GLY A 30 10.12 8.47 -12.81
C GLY A 30 9.14 7.73 -13.71
N GLU A 31 8.65 6.55 -13.31
CA GLU A 31 7.55 5.88 -13.99
C GLU A 31 6.19 6.45 -13.57
N VAL A 32 5.20 6.36 -14.46
CA VAL A 32 3.83 6.78 -14.16
C VAL A 32 3.04 5.60 -13.60
N CYS A 33 2.41 5.79 -12.46
CA CYS A 33 1.47 4.82 -11.89
C CYS A 33 0.18 4.81 -12.72
N THR A 34 -0.17 3.68 -13.31
CA THR A 34 -1.29 3.58 -14.26
C THR A 34 -2.50 2.83 -13.71
N GLY A 35 -2.43 2.31 -12.49
CA GLY A 35 -3.51 1.51 -11.93
C GLY A 35 -3.49 1.41 -10.41
N ILE A 36 -4.58 0.88 -9.89
CA ILE A 36 -4.72 0.46 -8.50
C ILE A 36 -4.25 -0.98 -8.40
N SER A 37 -3.46 -1.28 -7.40
CA SER A 37 -2.86 -2.60 -7.20
C SER A 37 -3.43 -3.28 -5.96
N TYR A 38 -3.86 -4.54 -6.12
CA TYR A 38 -4.27 -5.42 -5.04
C TYR A 38 -3.23 -6.51 -4.84
N ILE A 39 -2.76 -6.68 -3.61
CA ILE A 39 -1.82 -7.72 -3.25
C ILE A 39 -2.61 -8.98 -2.92
N GLU A 40 -2.57 -9.98 -3.80
CA GLU A 40 -3.17 -11.28 -3.51
C GLU A 40 -2.35 -12.04 -2.47
N LYS A 41 -1.03 -12.02 -2.66
CA LYS A 41 -0.08 -12.63 -1.75
C LYS A 41 1.25 -11.90 -1.84
N GLY A 42 1.86 -11.60 -0.70
CA GLY A 42 3.18 -11.02 -0.65
C GLY A 42 3.31 -9.86 0.34
N LEU A 43 4.42 -9.16 0.25
CA LEU A 43 4.75 -7.99 1.04
C LEU A 43 5.37 -6.94 0.14
N VAL A 44 4.81 -5.75 0.14
CA VAL A 44 5.18 -4.62 -0.71
C VAL A 44 5.58 -3.43 0.14
N ARG A 45 6.58 -2.69 -0.30
CA ARG A 45 7.05 -1.44 0.30
C ARG A 45 6.93 -0.31 -0.71
N GLN A 46 6.28 0.79 -0.34
CA GLN A 46 6.36 2.07 -1.04
C GLN A 46 7.33 2.98 -0.30
N PHE A 47 8.25 3.61 -1.02
CA PHE A 47 9.26 4.48 -0.44
C PHE A 47 9.76 5.51 -1.45
N TYR A 48 10.43 6.52 -0.95
CA TYR A 48 11.14 7.52 -1.76
C TYR A 48 12.49 7.85 -1.14
N ILE A 49 13.33 8.55 -1.90
CA ILE A 49 14.64 8.98 -1.43
C ILE A 49 14.57 10.49 -1.15
N LYS A 50 14.92 10.88 0.07
CA LYS A 50 15.00 12.28 0.50
C LYS A 50 16.34 12.54 1.16
N ASN A 51 17.12 13.49 0.61
CA ASN A 51 18.46 13.81 1.11
C ASN A 51 19.39 12.58 1.24
N GLY A 52 19.33 11.68 0.25
CA GLY A 52 20.13 10.44 0.22
C GLY A 52 19.67 9.35 1.19
N LYS A 53 18.51 9.50 1.83
CA LYS A 53 17.93 8.52 2.74
C LYS A 53 16.60 8.01 2.21
N GLU A 54 16.37 6.70 2.33
CA GLU A 54 15.08 6.12 2.02
C GLU A 54 14.05 6.46 3.09
N VAL A 55 12.84 6.80 2.67
CA VAL A 55 11.69 7.04 3.54
C VAL A 55 10.57 6.10 3.13
N THR A 56 10.19 5.20 4.01
CA THR A 56 9.08 4.27 3.78
C THR A 56 7.76 4.97 4.05
N GLU A 57 6.91 5.05 3.04
CA GLU A 57 5.56 5.63 3.11
C GLU A 57 4.50 4.59 3.46
N HIS A 58 4.64 3.38 2.90
CA HIS A 58 3.64 2.33 3.07
C HIS A 58 4.27 0.94 3.07
N LEU A 59 3.66 0.03 3.85
CA LEU A 59 3.94 -1.40 3.86
C LEU A 59 2.63 -2.15 3.68
N GLY A 60 2.46 -2.80 2.53
CA GLY A 60 1.27 -3.57 2.18
C GLY A 60 1.54 -5.07 2.27
N VAL A 61 0.56 -5.82 2.75
CA VAL A 61 0.59 -7.28 2.86
C VAL A 61 -0.58 -7.90 2.08
N ASP A 62 -0.71 -9.21 2.16
CA ASP A 62 -1.81 -9.96 1.55
C ASP A 62 -3.15 -9.27 1.76
N HIS A 63 -3.95 -9.22 0.71
CA HIS A 63 -5.29 -8.64 0.66
C HIS A 63 -5.37 -7.13 0.91
N SER A 64 -4.26 -6.41 0.76
CA SER A 64 -4.25 -4.94 0.81
C SER A 64 -4.17 -4.30 -0.57
N ILE A 65 -4.63 -3.06 -0.65
CA ILE A 65 -4.58 -2.24 -1.85
C ILE A 65 -3.49 -1.19 -1.69
N PHE A 66 -2.76 -0.92 -2.76
CA PHE A 66 -1.83 0.20 -2.82
C PHE A 66 -1.88 0.92 -4.17
N MET A 67 -1.52 2.19 -4.18
CA MET A 67 -1.37 3.02 -5.37
C MET A 67 -0.45 4.20 -5.06
N CYS A 68 0.23 4.72 -6.08
CA CYS A 68 0.92 6.00 -5.98
C CYS A 68 -0.06 7.11 -6.38
N ILE A 69 -0.83 7.60 -5.40
CA ILE A 69 -2.03 8.44 -5.61
C ILE A 69 -1.73 9.66 -6.48
N GLU A 70 -0.67 10.41 -6.16
CA GLU A 70 -0.33 11.63 -6.91
C GLU A 70 -0.04 11.32 -8.37
N SER A 71 0.83 10.35 -8.65
CA SER A 71 1.17 9.91 -10.00
C SER A 71 -0.05 9.36 -10.75
N LEU A 72 -0.88 8.55 -10.08
CA LEU A 72 -2.07 7.94 -10.67
C LEU A 72 -3.09 8.97 -11.16
N PHE A 73 -3.33 10.02 -10.37
CA PHE A 73 -4.37 11.01 -10.69
C PHE A 73 -3.87 12.20 -11.49
N LYS A 74 -2.61 12.60 -11.33
CA LYS A 74 -1.99 13.64 -12.16
C LYS A 74 -1.45 13.12 -13.48
N GLU A 75 -1.27 11.79 -13.61
CA GLU A 75 -0.65 11.15 -14.77
C GLU A 75 0.79 11.65 -15.02
N GLU A 76 1.48 11.95 -13.93
CA GLU A 76 2.86 12.44 -13.90
C GLU A 76 3.82 11.39 -13.33
N PRO A 77 5.13 11.48 -13.64
CA PRO A 77 6.14 10.58 -13.09
C PRO A 77 6.10 10.55 -11.56
N SER A 78 6.15 9.34 -10.99
CA SER A 78 6.16 9.13 -9.54
C SER A 78 7.54 9.37 -8.95
N TYR A 79 7.61 10.07 -7.82
CA TYR A 79 8.78 10.09 -6.96
C TYR A 79 8.81 8.89 -6.01
N LEU A 80 7.67 8.23 -5.80
CA LEU A 80 7.58 6.99 -5.05
C LEU A 80 8.06 5.82 -5.89
N GLN A 81 8.78 4.93 -5.24
CA GLN A 81 9.15 3.62 -5.74
C GLN A 81 8.34 2.55 -5.00
N VAL A 82 8.09 1.45 -5.67
CA VAL A 82 7.39 0.30 -5.08
C VAL A 82 8.22 -0.95 -5.33
N GLU A 83 8.51 -1.71 -4.28
CA GLU A 83 9.25 -2.97 -4.37
C GLU A 83 8.56 -4.12 -3.65
N ALA A 84 8.75 -5.32 -4.17
CA ALA A 84 8.35 -6.56 -3.53
C ALA A 84 9.42 -7.00 -2.52
N LEU A 85 9.07 -7.13 -1.25
CA LEU A 85 10.00 -7.58 -0.19
C LEU A 85 10.10 -9.10 -0.07
N GLU A 86 9.20 -9.82 -0.74
CA GLU A 86 9.15 -11.28 -0.87
C GLU A 86 8.49 -11.65 -2.20
N PRO A 87 8.44 -12.93 -2.61
CA PRO A 87 7.69 -13.32 -3.81
C PRO A 87 6.23 -12.88 -3.71
N THR A 88 5.78 -12.05 -4.65
CA THR A 88 4.53 -11.29 -4.56
C THR A 88 3.69 -11.48 -5.81
N LEU A 89 2.39 -11.74 -5.64
CA LEU A 89 1.38 -11.72 -6.70
C LEU A 89 0.50 -10.49 -6.51
N VAL A 90 0.46 -9.64 -7.53
CA VAL A 90 -0.34 -8.42 -7.56
C VAL A 90 -1.33 -8.50 -8.71
N TYR A 91 -2.56 -8.06 -8.47
CA TYR A 91 -3.54 -7.77 -9.52
C TYR A 91 -3.59 -6.26 -9.71
N ILE A 92 -3.26 -5.81 -10.92
CA ILE A 92 -3.31 -4.40 -11.29
C ILE A 92 -4.64 -4.13 -11.98
N LEU A 93 -5.38 -3.15 -11.49
CA LEU A 93 -6.61 -2.63 -12.06
C LEU A 93 -6.30 -1.30 -12.77
N PRO A 94 -6.16 -1.30 -14.10
CA PRO A 94 -5.79 -0.09 -14.84
C PRO A 94 -6.85 1.01 -14.66
N LYS A 95 -6.42 2.22 -14.27
CA LYS A 95 -7.31 3.37 -13.98
C LYS A 95 -8.26 3.67 -15.15
N ALA A 96 -7.74 3.77 -16.37
CA ALA A 96 -8.55 4.09 -17.55
C ALA A 96 -9.65 3.06 -17.82
N LYS A 97 -9.35 1.77 -17.62
CA LYS A 97 -10.34 0.69 -17.78
C LYS A 97 -11.38 0.72 -16.66
N LEU A 98 -10.95 0.93 -15.42
CA LEU A 98 -11.84 1.05 -14.27
C LEU A 98 -12.79 2.24 -14.42
N GLU A 99 -12.30 3.40 -14.82
CA GLU A 99 -13.12 4.59 -15.06
C GLU A 99 -14.13 4.38 -16.19
N ALA A 100 -13.72 3.76 -17.30
CA ALA A 100 -14.63 3.43 -18.40
C ALA A 100 -15.75 2.44 -17.97
N ALA A 101 -15.43 1.46 -17.11
CA ALA A 101 -16.42 0.53 -16.53
C ALA A 101 -17.34 1.26 -15.53
N ALA A 102 -16.79 2.11 -14.68
CA ALA A 102 -17.53 2.89 -13.69
C ALA A 102 -18.55 3.86 -14.33
N MET A 103 -18.24 4.41 -15.51
CA MET A 103 -19.19 5.25 -16.26
C MET A 103 -20.43 4.49 -16.74
N ARG A 104 -20.34 3.17 -16.88
CA ARG A 104 -21.40 2.31 -17.40
C ARG A 104 -22.13 1.51 -16.32
N ASN A 105 -21.53 1.43 -15.14
CA ASN A 105 -22.07 0.59 -14.06
C ASN A 105 -21.93 1.30 -12.71
N VAL A 106 -23.08 1.58 -12.08
CA VAL A 106 -23.15 2.32 -10.82
C VAL A 106 -22.50 1.55 -9.66
N ASN A 107 -22.56 0.20 -9.65
CA ASN A 107 -21.95 -0.59 -8.58
C ASN A 107 -20.41 -0.58 -8.67
N ILE A 108 -19.87 -0.60 -9.89
CA ILE A 108 -18.42 -0.43 -10.12
C ILE A 108 -17.99 0.99 -9.71
N GLN A 109 -18.79 2.01 -10.01
CA GLN A 109 -18.53 3.39 -9.57
C GLN A 109 -18.53 3.49 -8.03
N MET A 110 -19.49 2.84 -7.36
CA MET A 110 -19.54 2.80 -5.90
C MET A 110 -18.34 2.08 -5.30
N LEU A 111 -17.89 0.96 -5.89
CA LEU A 111 -16.69 0.25 -5.48
C LEU A 111 -15.43 1.14 -5.62
N TYR A 112 -15.28 1.79 -6.77
CA TYR A 112 -14.16 2.70 -7.03
C TYR A 112 -14.13 3.83 -6.00
N ARG A 113 -15.26 4.48 -5.76
CA ARG A 113 -15.38 5.52 -4.72
C ARG A 113 -14.99 4.98 -3.35
N LYS A 114 -15.46 3.78 -2.98
CA LYS A 114 -15.14 3.18 -1.68
C LYS A 114 -13.64 2.91 -1.51
N ILE A 115 -12.97 2.43 -2.55
CA ILE A 115 -11.51 2.24 -2.54
C ILE A 115 -10.79 3.57 -2.25
N LEU A 116 -11.22 4.67 -2.88
CA LEU A 116 -10.64 5.99 -2.67
C LEU A 116 -10.94 6.55 -1.28
N GLU A 117 -12.18 6.39 -0.79
CA GLU A 117 -12.58 6.79 0.56
C GLU A 117 -11.75 6.08 1.63
N GLU A 118 -11.59 4.77 1.51
CA GLU A 118 -10.76 3.97 2.44
C GLU A 118 -9.28 4.36 2.37
N SER A 119 -8.75 4.60 1.18
CA SER A 119 -7.37 5.06 1.00
C SER A 119 -7.14 6.42 1.66
N LEU A 120 -8.09 7.35 1.51
CA LEU A 120 -8.04 8.67 2.15
C LEU A 120 -8.09 8.56 3.68
N ILE A 121 -9.01 7.74 4.22
CA ILE A 121 -9.13 7.50 5.66
C ILE A 121 -7.83 6.90 6.22
N GLN A 122 -7.27 5.89 5.57
CA GLN A 122 -6.01 5.27 6.01
C GLN A 122 -4.85 6.27 5.98
N SER A 123 -4.76 7.10 4.95
CA SER A 123 -3.76 8.16 4.85
C SER A 123 -3.89 9.17 6.00
N GLN A 124 -5.12 9.58 6.33
CA GLN A 124 -5.38 10.49 7.45
C GLN A 124 -5.02 9.85 8.80
N VAL A 125 -5.43 8.60 9.02
CA VAL A 125 -5.10 7.85 10.25
C VAL A 125 -3.58 7.70 10.41
N HIS A 126 -2.86 7.39 9.32
CA HIS A 126 -1.41 7.30 9.34
C HIS A 126 -0.75 8.65 9.66
N ALA A 127 -1.22 9.74 9.04
CA ALA A 127 -0.71 11.08 9.29
C ALA A 127 -0.89 11.50 10.76
N ASP A 128 -2.07 11.22 11.34
CA ASP A 128 -2.37 11.51 12.75
C ASP A 128 -1.49 10.65 13.69
N LEU A 129 -1.33 9.37 13.39
CA LEU A 129 -0.44 8.46 14.11
C LEU A 129 1.00 9.01 14.14
N MET A 130 1.52 9.44 12.97
CA MET A 130 2.89 9.95 12.88
C MET A 130 3.06 11.29 13.59
N ARG A 131 2.03 12.14 13.62
CA ARG A 131 2.07 13.50 14.18
C ARG A 131 1.86 13.54 15.68
N PHE A 132 0.96 12.72 16.22
CA PHE A 132 0.49 12.88 17.59
C PHE A 132 0.90 11.76 18.55
N GLU A 133 1.28 10.58 18.04
CA GLU A 133 1.55 9.44 18.89
C GLU A 133 3.02 9.32 19.29
N THR A 134 3.25 8.78 20.48
CA THR A 134 4.60 8.42 20.96
C THR A 134 5.15 7.20 20.20
N ALA A 135 6.47 7.02 20.19
CA ALA A 135 7.09 5.89 19.52
C ALA A 135 6.56 4.50 19.99
N PRO A 136 6.37 4.23 21.29
CA PRO A 136 5.73 2.98 21.75
C PRO A 136 4.30 2.82 21.23
N ASN A 137 3.50 3.88 21.23
CA ASN A 137 2.12 3.85 20.74
C ASN A 137 2.05 3.61 19.22
N LYS A 138 2.93 4.22 18.44
CA LYS A 138 3.05 3.96 17.00
C LYS A 138 3.26 2.47 16.72
N TYR A 139 4.19 1.86 17.44
CA TYR A 139 4.48 0.43 17.27
C TYR A 139 3.30 -0.45 17.73
N LYS A 140 2.68 -0.14 18.88
CA LYS A 140 1.50 -0.85 19.38
C LYS A 140 0.36 -0.81 18.35
N ARG A 141 0.07 0.36 17.80
CA ARG A 141 -0.97 0.52 16.78
C ARG A 141 -0.65 -0.28 15.51
N LEU A 142 0.61 -0.32 15.08
CA LEU A 142 1.00 -1.16 13.94
C LEU A 142 0.78 -2.65 14.24
N CYS A 143 1.11 -3.13 15.45
CA CYS A 143 0.85 -4.50 15.87
C CYS A 143 -0.65 -4.86 15.84
N GLU A 144 -1.51 -3.91 16.23
CA GLU A 144 -2.96 -4.09 16.23
C GLU A 144 -3.56 -4.07 14.83
N MET A 145 -3.14 -3.12 14.00
CA MET A 145 -3.72 -2.89 12.67
C MET A 145 -3.14 -3.82 11.59
N ASN A 146 -1.83 -4.09 11.64
CA ASN A 146 -1.12 -4.84 10.61
C ASN A 146 -0.10 -5.82 11.20
N PRO A 147 -0.53 -6.84 11.94
CA PRO A 147 0.37 -7.80 12.57
C PRO A 147 1.26 -8.55 11.56
N GLN A 148 0.78 -8.77 10.33
CA GLN A 148 1.55 -9.43 9.28
C GLN A 148 2.75 -8.58 8.80
N VAL A 149 2.62 -7.25 8.78
CA VAL A 149 3.76 -6.35 8.52
C VAL A 149 4.82 -6.53 9.61
N VAL A 150 4.40 -6.55 10.87
CA VAL A 150 5.32 -6.70 12.02
C VAL A 150 6.08 -8.02 12.00
N LEU A 151 5.41 -9.10 11.54
CA LEU A 151 6.00 -10.44 11.47
C LEU A 151 6.93 -10.65 10.28
N ARG A 152 6.66 -10.00 9.13
CA ARG A 152 7.30 -10.31 7.85
C ARG A 152 8.27 -9.23 7.37
N ALA A 153 8.01 -7.96 7.68
CA ALA A 153 8.86 -6.87 7.21
C ALA A 153 10.17 -6.78 8.00
N PRO A 154 11.30 -6.43 7.34
CA PRO A 154 12.55 -6.13 8.02
C PRO A 154 12.39 -5.03 9.07
N LEU A 155 13.03 -5.19 10.23
CA LEU A 155 12.98 -4.24 11.34
C LEU A 155 13.32 -2.81 10.92
N THR A 156 14.31 -2.67 10.04
CA THR A 156 14.77 -1.39 9.51
C THR A 156 13.66 -0.67 8.73
N TYR A 157 12.87 -1.39 7.96
CA TYR A 157 11.75 -0.81 7.19
C TYR A 157 10.57 -0.46 8.08
N ILE A 158 10.28 -1.28 9.10
CA ILE A 158 9.26 -0.96 10.11
C ILE A 158 9.66 0.29 10.89
N ALA A 159 10.93 0.39 11.34
CA ALA A 159 11.42 1.57 12.06
C ALA A 159 11.32 2.82 11.18
N ASN A 160 11.72 2.72 9.93
CA ASN A 160 11.63 3.82 8.95
C ASN A 160 10.18 4.26 8.71
N TYR A 161 9.25 3.31 8.52
CA TYR A 161 7.82 3.56 8.38
C TYR A 161 7.22 4.27 9.60
N LEU A 162 7.65 3.90 10.80
CA LEU A 162 7.21 4.52 12.06
C LEU A 162 7.99 5.80 12.42
N GLN A 163 8.90 6.25 11.56
CA GLN A 163 9.73 7.44 11.75
C GLN A 163 10.57 7.40 13.03
N MET A 164 11.18 6.26 13.31
CA MET A 164 12.10 6.05 14.43
C MET A 164 13.35 5.27 13.99
N THR A 165 14.37 5.25 14.85
CA THR A 165 15.57 4.47 14.57
C THR A 165 15.34 2.98 14.84
N PRO A 166 16.07 2.06 14.17
CA PRO A 166 16.01 0.63 14.46
C PRO A 166 16.34 0.30 15.92
N GLU A 167 17.24 1.02 16.55
CA GLU A 167 17.63 0.85 17.96
C GLU A 167 16.46 1.22 18.89
N THR A 168 15.74 2.30 18.59
CA THR A 168 14.53 2.70 19.32
C THR A 168 13.46 1.65 19.20
N LEU A 169 13.20 1.16 17.98
CA LEU A 169 12.20 0.10 17.74
C LEU A 169 12.60 -1.20 18.46
N SER A 170 13.87 -1.59 18.42
CA SER A 170 14.35 -2.79 19.12
C SER A 170 14.10 -2.71 20.63
N ARG A 171 14.36 -1.55 21.26
CA ARG A 171 14.08 -1.33 22.69
C ARG A 171 12.58 -1.40 23.01
N ILE A 172 11.73 -0.80 22.15
CA ILE A 172 10.28 -0.85 22.31
C ILE A 172 9.79 -2.31 22.26
N ARG A 173 10.26 -3.09 21.29
CA ARG A 173 9.90 -4.51 21.15
C ARG A 173 10.27 -5.33 22.38
N SER A 174 11.45 -5.12 22.94
CA SER A 174 11.90 -5.83 24.14
C SER A 174 11.01 -5.51 25.35
N ASN A 175 10.52 -4.28 25.47
CA ASN A 175 9.66 -3.85 26.58
C ASN A 175 8.18 -4.27 26.42
N VAL A 176 7.71 -4.52 25.21
CA VAL A 176 6.32 -4.96 24.94
C VAL A 176 6.19 -6.48 25.07
N LEU A 177 7.29 -7.22 24.97
CA LEU A 177 7.33 -8.68 25.09
C LEU A 177 7.56 -9.17 26.52
N MET A 178 7.74 -8.25 27.50
CA MET A 178 7.74 -8.51 28.91
C MET A 178 6.37 -8.18 29.54
#